data_c6119c47c3c8ee1b7f7cb92cdfcecf1b
#
_entry.id   c6119c47c3c8ee1b7f7cb92cdfcecf1b
#
_cell.length_a   1.000
_cell.length_b   1.000
_cell.length_c   1.000
_cell.angle_alpha   90.00
_cell.angle_beta   90.00
_cell.angle_gamma   90.00
#
_symmetry.space_group_name_H-M   'P 1'
#
loop_
_entity.id
_entity.type
_entity.pdbx_description
1 polymer ?
#
loop_
_entity_poly.entity_id
_entity_poly.type
_entity_poly.pdbx_seq_one_letter_code
_entity_poly.pdbx_strand_id
1 'polypeptide(L)'
;MEIIIRRAVKEDCPRLLELVHELAVYEKAPNEVTVTLEHFVESGFGKNPVWWSFIATSPSNSLSKGEGELASATGEAILGFALYYIRYSTWKGQRMYLEDILVTEAARGKGIGKLLMDRLIVEGKEKNLTAIVWQVLEWNEPAINFYKKYNAKFDPEWVNCSIDL
;
A
#
# COMPACT_ATOMS: atom_id res chain seq x y z
N MET A 1 0.81 20.52 -7.49
CA MET A 1 1.61 19.29 -7.67
C MET A 1 0.74 18.29 -8.39
N GLU A 2 1.17 17.83 -9.54
CA GLU A 2 0.48 16.78 -10.30
C GLU A 2 0.76 15.43 -9.65
N ILE A 3 -0.29 14.64 -9.39
CA ILE A 3 -0.20 13.30 -8.82
C ILE A 3 -0.73 12.30 -9.83
N ILE A 4 0.08 11.32 -10.17
CA ILE A 4 -0.26 10.23 -11.08
C ILE A 4 -0.35 8.93 -10.27
N ILE A 5 -1.44 8.20 -10.43
CA ILE A 5 -1.58 6.85 -9.88
C ILE A 5 -1.33 5.84 -11.01
N ARG A 6 -0.32 5.01 -10.84
CA ARG A 6 0.01 3.93 -11.80
C ARG A 6 0.30 2.60 -11.10
N ARG A 7 0.31 1.53 -11.86
CA ARG A 7 0.82 0.25 -11.34
C ARG A 7 2.31 0.38 -11.05
N ALA A 8 2.74 -0.27 -9.99
CA ALA A 8 4.15 -0.47 -9.73
C ALA A 8 4.78 -1.36 -10.82
N VAL A 9 6.03 -1.08 -11.12
CA VAL A 9 6.90 -1.92 -11.95
C VAL A 9 8.06 -2.44 -11.10
N LYS A 10 8.79 -3.42 -11.62
CA LYS A 10 9.89 -4.07 -10.88
C LYS A 10 10.93 -3.06 -10.34
N GLU A 11 11.21 -2.04 -11.12
CA GLU A 11 12.17 -0.99 -10.81
C GLU A 11 11.75 -0.10 -9.63
N ASP A 12 10.48 -0.11 -9.27
CA ASP A 12 9.96 0.63 -8.11
C ASP A 12 10.21 -0.11 -6.78
N CYS A 13 10.51 -1.42 -6.82
CA CYS A 13 10.62 -2.25 -5.63
C CYS A 13 11.60 -1.75 -4.57
N PRO A 14 12.79 -1.21 -4.89
CA PRO A 14 13.66 -0.66 -3.87
C PRO A 14 12.97 0.45 -3.07
N ARG A 15 12.31 1.40 -3.75
CA ARG A 15 11.58 2.48 -3.07
C ARG A 15 10.32 1.97 -2.35
N LEU A 16 9.62 1.00 -2.91
CA LEU A 16 8.48 0.39 -2.22
C LEU A 16 8.90 -0.25 -0.89
N LEU A 17 10.02 -0.97 -0.87
CA LEU A 17 10.50 -1.59 0.37
C LEU A 17 10.93 -0.54 1.41
N GLU A 18 11.51 0.59 0.98
CA GLU A 18 11.77 1.71 1.88
C GLU A 18 10.47 2.27 2.48
N LEU A 19 9.41 2.41 1.67
CA LEU A 19 8.10 2.85 2.17
C LEU A 19 7.47 1.85 3.15
N VAL A 20 7.68 0.54 2.95
CA VAL A 20 7.29 -0.50 3.92
C VAL A 20 8.03 -0.29 5.24
N HIS A 21 9.33 0.01 5.20
CA HIS A 21 10.08 0.37 6.42
C HIS A 21 9.57 1.66 7.07
N GLU A 22 9.22 2.69 6.28
CA GLU A 22 8.59 3.91 6.82
C GLU A 22 7.28 3.58 7.56
N LEU A 23 6.47 2.68 6.99
CA LEU A 23 5.23 2.22 7.63
C LEU A 23 5.50 1.49 8.94
N ALA A 24 6.46 0.55 8.93
CA ALA A 24 6.84 -0.20 10.14
C ALA A 24 7.34 0.72 11.27
N VAL A 25 8.11 1.76 10.94
CA VAL A 25 8.52 2.79 11.91
C VAL A 25 7.29 3.53 12.45
N TYR A 26 6.38 3.96 11.59
CA TYR A 26 5.14 4.61 12.00
C TYR A 26 4.30 3.72 12.92
N GLU A 27 4.23 2.43 12.64
CA GLU A 27 3.49 1.41 13.40
C GLU A 27 4.27 0.91 14.65
N LYS A 28 5.41 1.50 14.96
CA LYS A 28 6.25 1.18 16.12
C LYS A 28 6.85 -0.23 16.11
N ALA A 29 7.02 -0.80 14.92
CA ALA A 29 7.55 -2.14 14.67
C ALA A 29 8.72 -2.14 13.66
N PRO A 30 9.76 -1.28 13.83
CA PRO A 30 10.80 -1.07 12.81
C PRO A 30 11.64 -2.32 12.51
N ASN A 31 11.68 -3.29 13.44
CA ASN A 31 12.49 -4.51 13.31
C ASN A 31 11.72 -5.70 12.73
N GLU A 32 10.42 -5.54 12.44
CA GLU A 32 9.58 -6.62 11.92
C GLU A 32 9.76 -6.84 10.42
N VAL A 33 10.30 -5.87 9.68
CA VAL A 33 10.53 -5.98 8.24
C VAL A 33 11.82 -6.76 7.99
N THR A 34 11.69 -8.06 7.77
CA THR A 34 12.81 -8.98 7.53
C THR A 34 12.89 -9.48 6.09
N VAL A 35 11.91 -9.15 5.25
CA VAL A 35 11.88 -9.53 3.84
C VAL A 35 13.05 -8.87 3.09
N THR A 36 13.78 -9.66 2.29
CA THR A 36 14.85 -9.13 1.43
C THR A 36 14.28 -8.50 0.17
N LEU A 37 15.01 -7.56 -0.42
CA LEU A 37 14.60 -6.95 -1.69
C LEU A 37 14.43 -8.00 -2.80
N GLU A 38 15.31 -9.00 -2.86
CA GLU A 38 15.22 -10.09 -3.83
C GLU A 38 13.91 -10.87 -3.69
N HIS A 39 13.55 -11.27 -2.45
CA HIS A 39 12.29 -11.97 -2.17
C HIS A 39 11.08 -11.08 -2.48
N PHE A 40 11.14 -9.79 -2.12
CA PHE A 40 10.07 -8.83 -2.40
C PHE A 40 9.83 -8.70 -3.91
N VAL A 41 10.91 -8.56 -4.70
CA VAL A 41 10.84 -8.49 -6.17
C VAL A 41 10.29 -9.77 -6.77
N GLU A 42 10.80 -10.94 -6.37
CA GLU A 42 10.33 -12.23 -6.91
C GLU A 42 8.85 -12.45 -6.60
N SER A 43 8.41 -12.07 -5.39
CA SER A 43 7.01 -12.21 -4.97
C SER A 43 6.03 -11.30 -5.72
N GLY A 44 6.49 -10.19 -6.27
CA GLY A 44 5.63 -9.26 -7.03
C GLY A 44 5.78 -9.39 -8.55
N PHE A 45 6.99 -9.71 -9.02
CA PHE A 45 7.36 -9.64 -10.44
C PHE A 45 8.03 -10.90 -10.97
N GLY A 46 8.11 -11.95 -10.16
CA GLY A 46 8.62 -13.24 -10.58
C GLY A 46 7.62 -14.07 -11.37
N LYS A 47 7.92 -15.35 -11.51
CA LYS A 47 7.09 -16.29 -12.30
C LYS A 47 5.67 -16.44 -11.76
N ASN A 48 5.51 -16.40 -10.43
CA ASN A 48 4.22 -16.59 -9.75
C ASN A 48 3.99 -15.43 -8.77
N PRO A 49 3.58 -14.26 -9.26
CA PRO A 49 3.37 -13.11 -8.38
C PRO A 49 2.23 -13.36 -7.40
N VAL A 50 2.45 -12.95 -6.14
CA VAL A 50 1.48 -13.10 -5.06
C VAL A 50 0.96 -11.76 -4.53
N TRP A 51 1.53 -10.63 -4.98
CA TRP A 51 1.04 -9.30 -4.65
C TRP A 51 1.12 -8.35 -5.85
N TRP A 52 0.34 -7.29 -5.79
CA TRP A 52 0.28 -6.19 -6.75
C TRP A 52 0.24 -4.86 -6.01
N SER A 53 0.71 -3.79 -6.64
CA SER A 53 0.69 -2.47 -6.03
C SER A 53 0.32 -1.37 -7.02
N PHE A 54 -0.38 -0.36 -6.51
CA PHE A 54 -0.46 0.96 -7.12
C PHE A 54 0.45 1.91 -6.37
N ILE A 55 1.08 2.82 -7.09
CA ILE A 55 1.90 3.88 -6.53
C ILE A 55 1.37 5.25 -6.94
N ALA A 56 1.59 6.21 -6.06
CA ALA A 56 1.34 7.62 -6.31
C ALA A 56 2.67 8.29 -6.62
N THR A 57 2.80 8.85 -7.82
CA THR A 57 4.02 9.52 -8.26
C THR A 57 3.77 10.99 -8.56
N SER A 58 4.86 11.76 -8.55
CA SER A 58 4.89 13.15 -9.00
C SER A 58 6.19 13.36 -9.79
N PRO A 59 6.20 14.21 -10.85
CA PRO A 59 7.43 14.59 -11.52
C PRO A 59 8.45 15.16 -10.53
N SER A 60 9.72 14.68 -10.58
CA SER A 60 10.76 15.04 -9.60
C SER A 60 11.09 16.53 -9.59
N ASN A 61 10.85 17.25 -10.68
CA ASN A 61 11.01 18.71 -10.76
C ASN A 61 9.95 19.51 -10.00
N SER A 62 8.93 18.85 -9.47
CA SER A 62 7.89 19.47 -8.61
C SER A 62 8.19 19.40 -7.12
N LEU A 63 9.32 18.80 -6.74
CA LEU A 63 9.75 18.62 -5.35
C LEU A 63 10.71 19.72 -4.92
N SER A 64 10.64 20.14 -3.66
CA SER A 64 11.59 21.05 -3.05
C SER A 64 12.96 20.38 -2.87
N LYS A 65 14.06 21.19 -2.84
CA LYS A 65 15.41 20.69 -2.55
C LYS A 65 15.41 19.94 -1.20
N GLY A 66 15.70 18.66 -1.21
CA GLY A 66 15.69 17.75 -0.04
C GLY A 66 14.79 16.53 -0.20
N GLU A 67 13.85 16.57 -1.15
CA GLU A 67 12.95 15.44 -1.46
C GLU A 67 13.49 14.57 -2.64
N GLY A 68 14.72 14.84 -3.12
CA GLY A 68 15.34 14.12 -4.25
C GLY A 68 15.68 12.65 -3.98
N GLU A 69 15.69 12.24 -2.72
CA GLU A 69 15.90 10.84 -2.32
C GLU A 69 14.67 9.95 -2.59
N LEU A 70 13.52 10.55 -2.96
CA LEU A 70 12.28 9.85 -3.25
C LEU A 70 12.14 9.41 -4.72
N ALA A 71 13.15 9.66 -5.53
CA ALA A 71 13.08 9.39 -6.96
C ALA A 71 13.11 7.89 -7.27
N SER A 72 12.15 7.44 -8.09
CA SER A 72 12.21 6.13 -8.73
C SER A 72 13.28 6.08 -9.82
N ALA A 73 13.57 4.87 -10.34
CA ALA A 73 14.44 4.69 -11.50
C ALA A 73 13.96 5.45 -12.75
N THR A 74 12.72 5.88 -12.80
CA THR A 74 12.10 6.67 -13.90
C THR A 74 12.23 8.18 -13.71
N GLY A 75 12.88 8.66 -12.63
CA GLY A 75 13.01 10.08 -12.33
C GLY A 75 11.72 10.70 -11.73
N GLU A 76 10.72 9.90 -11.38
CA GLU A 76 9.52 10.31 -10.64
C GLU A 76 9.74 10.12 -9.14
N ALA A 77 9.16 10.99 -8.31
CA ALA A 77 9.11 10.76 -6.88
C ALA A 77 7.92 9.86 -6.53
N ILE A 78 8.17 8.75 -5.83
CA ILE A 78 7.12 7.90 -5.29
C ILE A 78 6.73 8.41 -3.91
N LEU A 79 5.50 8.92 -3.80
CA LEU A 79 4.97 9.61 -2.62
C LEU A 79 4.10 8.72 -1.74
N GLY A 80 3.72 7.56 -2.25
CA GLY A 80 2.90 6.60 -1.53
C GLY A 80 2.57 5.39 -2.37
N PHE A 81 2.03 4.37 -1.74
CA PHE A 81 1.65 3.13 -2.41
C PHE A 81 0.44 2.48 -1.74
N ALA A 82 -0.17 1.54 -2.46
CA ALA A 82 -1.16 0.61 -1.93
C ALA A 82 -0.85 -0.78 -2.49
N LEU A 83 -0.46 -1.71 -1.62
CA LEU A 83 -0.10 -3.08 -1.94
C LEU A 83 -1.23 -4.02 -1.54
N TYR A 84 -1.61 -4.93 -2.42
CA TYR A 84 -2.70 -5.85 -2.20
C TYR A 84 -2.45 -7.23 -2.81
N TYR A 85 -3.22 -8.21 -2.37
CA TYR A 85 -3.31 -9.53 -2.98
C TYR A 85 -4.76 -10.02 -3.01
N ILE A 86 -5.01 -11.13 -3.72
CA ILE A 86 -6.34 -11.72 -3.82
C ILE A 86 -6.47 -12.83 -2.79
N ARG A 87 -7.35 -12.61 -1.83
CA ARG A 87 -7.74 -13.58 -0.80
C ARG A 87 -9.01 -14.30 -1.23
N TYR A 88 -9.10 -15.59 -0.95
CA TYR A 88 -10.33 -16.35 -1.15
C TYR A 88 -11.07 -16.56 0.17
N SER A 89 -12.34 -16.18 0.19
CA SER A 89 -13.26 -16.49 1.28
C SER A 89 -14.18 -17.64 0.84
N THR A 90 -14.24 -18.71 1.60
CA THR A 90 -15.17 -19.82 1.32
C THR A 90 -16.64 -19.40 1.38
N TRP A 91 -16.94 -18.28 2.05
CA TRP A 91 -18.31 -17.75 2.15
C TRP A 91 -18.65 -16.70 1.09
N LYS A 92 -17.66 -15.95 0.62
CA LYS A 92 -17.87 -14.73 -0.20
C LYS A 92 -17.10 -14.73 -1.53
N GLY A 93 -16.28 -15.75 -1.80
CA GLY A 93 -15.46 -15.81 -3.01
C GLY A 93 -14.20 -14.93 -2.93
N GLN A 94 -13.70 -14.50 -4.08
CA GLN A 94 -12.49 -13.70 -4.17
C GLN A 94 -12.69 -12.28 -3.61
N ARG A 95 -11.74 -11.86 -2.80
CA ARG A 95 -11.70 -10.53 -2.16
C ARG A 95 -10.32 -9.93 -2.31
N MET A 96 -10.24 -8.63 -2.49
CA MET A 96 -8.97 -7.93 -2.36
C MET A 96 -8.59 -7.82 -0.90
N TYR A 97 -7.37 -8.25 -0.54
CA TYR A 97 -6.80 -7.93 0.75
C TYR A 97 -5.78 -6.82 0.56
N LEU A 98 -6.07 -5.66 1.12
CA LEU A 98 -5.15 -4.54 1.17
C LEU A 98 -4.17 -4.76 2.31
N GLU A 99 -2.94 -5.12 1.98
CA GLU A 99 -1.88 -5.35 2.97
C GLU A 99 -1.43 -4.02 3.54
N ASP A 100 -0.98 -3.10 2.67
CA ASP A 100 -0.45 -1.81 3.09
C ASP A 100 -1.01 -0.67 2.24
N ILE A 101 -1.26 0.47 2.88
CA ILE A 101 -1.48 1.75 2.22
C ILE A 101 -0.73 2.84 2.99
N LEU A 102 0.20 3.48 2.34
CA LEU A 102 1.03 4.54 2.93
C LEU A 102 1.13 5.73 2.00
N VAL A 103 1.15 6.92 2.60
CA VAL A 103 1.61 8.16 1.99
C VAL A 103 2.73 8.72 2.85
N THR A 104 3.88 9.06 2.25
CA THR A 104 5.01 9.61 2.99
C THR A 104 4.58 10.84 3.77
N GLU A 105 5.20 11.10 4.90
CA GLU A 105 4.79 12.20 5.79
C GLU A 105 4.74 13.55 5.08
N ALA A 106 5.76 13.88 4.29
CA ALA A 106 5.87 15.13 3.54
C ALA A 106 4.76 15.32 2.48
N ALA A 107 4.14 14.22 2.04
CA ALA A 107 3.09 14.23 1.02
C ALA A 107 1.66 14.07 1.59
N ARG A 108 1.52 13.90 2.89
CA ARG A 108 0.19 13.79 3.55
C ARG A 108 -0.64 15.06 3.41
N GLY A 109 -1.94 14.94 3.57
CA GLY A 109 -2.87 16.08 3.48
C GLY A 109 -3.19 16.54 2.05
N LYS A 110 -2.56 15.96 1.02
CA LYS A 110 -2.73 16.30 -0.40
C LYS A 110 -3.73 15.41 -1.16
N GLY A 111 -4.50 14.58 -0.44
CA GLY A 111 -5.51 13.69 -1.05
C GLY A 111 -4.97 12.40 -1.67
N ILE A 112 -3.67 12.13 -1.59
CA ILE A 112 -3.01 10.97 -2.24
C ILE A 112 -3.59 9.65 -1.75
N GLY A 113 -3.80 9.50 -0.44
CA GLY A 113 -4.43 8.28 0.12
C GLY A 113 -5.81 8.01 -0.47
N LYS A 114 -6.58 9.09 -0.73
CA LYS A 114 -7.88 8.98 -1.41
C LYS A 114 -7.72 8.46 -2.83
N LEU A 115 -6.78 9.01 -3.61
CA LEU A 115 -6.52 8.58 -4.98
C LEU A 115 -6.12 7.10 -5.05
N LEU A 116 -5.26 6.64 -4.13
CA LEU A 116 -4.86 5.23 -4.03
C LEU A 116 -6.06 4.32 -3.70
N MET A 117 -6.86 4.68 -2.70
CA MET A 117 -8.04 3.90 -2.31
C MET A 117 -9.09 3.87 -3.42
N ASP A 118 -9.35 4.98 -4.07
CA ASP A 118 -10.28 5.05 -5.20
C ASP A 118 -9.80 4.15 -6.35
N ARG A 119 -8.50 4.10 -6.64
CA ARG A 119 -7.94 3.19 -7.65
C ARG A 119 -8.09 1.72 -7.26
N LEU A 120 -7.90 1.36 -5.98
CA LEU A 120 -8.17 0.00 -5.49
C LEU A 120 -9.64 -0.39 -5.66
N ILE A 121 -10.56 0.53 -5.39
CA ILE A 121 -12.01 0.29 -5.59
C ILE A 121 -12.33 0.03 -7.06
N VAL A 122 -11.74 0.80 -7.97
CA VAL A 122 -11.89 0.57 -9.42
C VAL A 122 -11.34 -0.80 -9.80
N GLU A 123 -10.13 -1.15 -9.36
CA GLU A 123 -9.50 -2.45 -9.59
C GLU A 123 -10.34 -3.62 -9.07
N GLY A 124 -10.88 -3.48 -7.86
CA GLY A 124 -11.75 -4.49 -7.27
C GLY A 124 -13.02 -4.73 -8.09
N LYS A 125 -13.61 -3.67 -8.63
CA LYS A 125 -14.78 -3.75 -9.53
C LYS A 125 -14.43 -4.38 -10.87
N GLU A 126 -13.32 -3.96 -11.49
CA GLU A 126 -12.83 -4.51 -12.77
C GLU A 126 -12.56 -6.02 -12.67
N LYS A 127 -12.11 -6.49 -11.51
CA LYS A 127 -11.84 -7.91 -11.21
C LYS A 127 -13.05 -8.68 -10.68
N ASN A 128 -14.22 -8.05 -10.56
CA ASN A 128 -15.43 -8.64 -9.97
C ASN A 128 -15.21 -9.19 -8.54
N LEU A 129 -14.38 -8.52 -7.73
CA LEU A 129 -14.14 -8.91 -6.35
C LEU A 129 -15.31 -8.48 -5.46
N THR A 130 -15.60 -9.29 -4.44
CA THR A 130 -16.78 -9.07 -3.58
C THR A 130 -16.56 -8.00 -2.52
N ALA A 131 -15.31 -7.69 -2.17
CA ALA A 131 -14.96 -6.63 -1.22
C ALA A 131 -13.45 -6.33 -1.26
N ILE A 132 -13.08 -5.20 -0.64
CA ILE A 132 -11.72 -4.92 -0.17
C ILE A 132 -11.74 -5.11 1.34
N VAL A 133 -10.78 -5.85 1.90
CA VAL A 133 -10.64 -6.11 3.33
C VAL A 133 -9.21 -5.77 3.76
N TRP A 134 -9.05 -5.28 4.98
CA TRP A 134 -7.76 -4.91 5.55
C TRP A 134 -7.84 -4.90 7.06
N GLN A 135 -6.70 -4.68 7.70
CA GLN A 135 -6.59 -4.46 9.14
C GLN A 135 -6.10 -3.04 9.42
N VAL A 136 -6.41 -2.54 10.59
CA VAL A 136 -5.92 -1.26 11.09
C VAL A 136 -5.63 -1.39 12.59
N LEU A 137 -4.54 -0.84 13.04
CA LEU A 137 -4.21 -0.80 14.47
C LEU A 137 -5.23 0.06 15.23
N GLU A 138 -5.70 -0.43 16.37
CA GLU A 138 -6.75 0.23 17.16
C GLU A 138 -6.41 1.68 17.55
N TRP A 139 -5.13 1.98 17.75
CA TRP A 139 -4.65 3.31 18.11
C TRP A 139 -4.47 4.25 16.90
N ASN A 140 -4.55 3.74 15.65
CA ASN A 140 -4.32 4.52 14.43
C ASN A 140 -5.57 5.32 14.04
N GLU A 141 -5.94 6.29 14.88
CA GLU A 141 -7.11 7.14 14.64
C GLU A 141 -7.10 7.87 13.29
N PRO A 142 -5.97 8.40 12.78
CA PRO A 142 -5.95 9.02 11.46
C PRO A 142 -6.39 8.06 10.34
N ALA A 143 -5.90 6.81 10.36
CA ALA A 143 -6.31 5.79 9.39
C ALA A 143 -7.77 5.37 9.59
N ILE A 144 -8.21 5.15 10.83
CA ILE A 144 -9.60 4.83 11.15
C ILE A 144 -10.54 5.92 10.63
N ASN A 145 -10.21 7.20 10.86
CA ASN A 145 -11.01 8.32 10.37
C ASN A 145 -11.00 8.44 8.84
N PHE A 146 -9.89 8.07 8.19
CA PHE A 146 -9.81 7.97 6.75
C PHE A 146 -10.76 6.88 6.21
N TYR A 147 -10.75 5.68 6.80
CA TYR A 147 -11.60 4.57 6.36
C TYR A 147 -13.10 4.79 6.64
N LYS A 148 -13.45 5.50 7.71
CA LYS A 148 -14.85 5.90 7.98
C LYS A 148 -15.46 6.70 6.82
N LYS A 149 -14.68 7.49 6.08
CA LYS A 149 -15.14 8.23 4.90
C LYS A 149 -15.58 7.33 3.74
N TYR A 150 -15.15 6.07 3.75
CA TYR A 150 -15.56 5.03 2.79
C TYR A 150 -16.69 4.14 3.34
N ASN A 151 -17.30 4.48 4.46
CA ASN A 151 -18.28 3.65 5.16
C ASN A 151 -17.74 2.25 5.49
N ALA A 152 -16.44 2.14 5.80
CA ALA A 152 -15.81 0.90 6.17
C ALA A 152 -16.48 0.31 7.42
N LYS A 153 -16.68 -1.02 7.41
CA LYS A 153 -17.18 -1.77 8.57
C LYS A 153 -15.98 -2.23 9.37
N PHE A 154 -16.03 -2.04 10.68
CA PHE A 154 -15.02 -2.50 11.62
C PHE A 154 -15.57 -3.74 12.34
N ASP A 155 -14.77 -4.81 12.35
CA ASP A 155 -15.15 -6.08 12.99
C ASP A 155 -14.12 -6.41 14.08
N PRO A 156 -14.46 -6.20 15.36
CA PRO A 156 -13.56 -6.45 16.48
C PRO A 156 -13.64 -7.89 17.00
N GLU A 157 -14.48 -8.75 16.43
CA GLU A 157 -14.74 -10.10 16.97
C GLU A 157 -13.65 -11.11 16.58
N TRP A 158 -12.83 -10.81 15.54
CA TRP A 158 -11.80 -11.71 15.05
C TRP A 158 -10.44 -11.39 15.65
N VAL A 159 -9.80 -12.42 16.20
CA VAL A 159 -8.45 -12.34 16.76
C VAL A 159 -7.44 -12.84 15.71
N ASN A 160 -6.35 -12.11 15.52
CA ASN A 160 -5.23 -12.56 14.69
C ASN A 160 -4.47 -13.68 15.39
N CYS A 161 -4.19 -14.75 14.66
CA CYS A 161 -3.41 -15.89 15.16
C CYS A 161 -2.29 -16.19 14.16
N SER A 162 -1.08 -16.47 14.66
CA SER A 162 0.07 -16.85 13.85
C SER A 162 0.86 -17.97 14.49
N ILE A 163 1.58 -18.71 13.66
CA ILE A 163 2.61 -19.67 14.07
C ILE A 163 3.81 -19.40 13.16
N ASP A 164 4.95 -19.12 13.76
CA ASP A 164 6.21 -18.95 13.02
C ASP A 164 6.73 -20.32 12.54
N LEU A 165 7.33 -20.36 11.33
CA LEU A 165 7.84 -21.58 10.68
C LEU A 165 9.36 -21.52 10.51
#